data_17dae7580b936fabbdfab0bd6483e154
#
_entry.id   17dae7580b936fabbdfab0bd6483e154
#
_cell.length_a   1.000
_cell.length_b   1.000
_cell.length_c   1.000
_cell.angle_alpha   90.00
_cell.angle_beta   90.00
_cell.angle_gamma   90.00
#
_symmetry.space_group_name_H-M   'P 1'
#
loop_
_entity.id
_entity.type
_entity.pdbx_description
1 polymer ?
#
loop_
_entity_poly.entity_id
_entity_poly.type
_entity_poly.pdbx_seq_one_letter_code
_entity_poly.pdbx_strand_id
1 'polypeptide(L)'
;MKGFRGAPQARELVGLVDPGAESPGESWQRLRIIDAGLPRPATQLHVVDEWGRDRWFDLGYRHLLVASEYDGREFHTTDDDVAHNATRQGYVERRYGWRFVIGTRERIIGDDDSFEQELGALLGLIPRPRSW
;
A
#
# COMPACT_ATOMS: atom_id res chain seq x y z
N MET A 1 -3.22 -14.47 15.88
CA MET A 1 -2.32 -13.47 15.32
C MET A 1 -1.83 -12.52 16.42
N LYS A 2 -0.57 -12.32 16.48
CA LYS A 2 0.05 -11.53 17.54
C LYS A 2 -0.43 -10.08 17.57
N GLY A 3 -0.74 -9.50 16.40
CA GLY A 3 -1.22 -8.13 16.30
C GLY A 3 -2.58 -7.87 16.95
N PHE A 4 -3.30 -8.92 17.29
CA PHE A 4 -4.60 -8.79 17.94
C PHE A 4 -4.56 -9.04 19.44
N ARG A 5 -3.44 -8.78 20.05
CA ARG A 5 -3.34 -8.88 21.49
C ARG A 5 -4.36 -7.97 22.15
N GLY A 6 -5.36 -8.58 22.76
CA GLY A 6 -6.43 -7.86 23.41
C GLY A 6 -7.48 -7.36 22.45
N ALA A 7 -8.73 -7.57 22.78
CA ALA A 7 -9.87 -7.11 22.02
C ALA A 7 -9.91 -5.59 21.80
N PRO A 8 -9.49 -4.74 22.79
CA PRO A 8 -9.52 -3.29 22.58
C PRO A 8 -8.67 -2.83 21.40
N GLN A 9 -7.46 -3.37 21.24
CA GLN A 9 -6.57 -2.98 20.14
C GLN A 9 -7.16 -3.39 18.79
N ALA A 10 -7.73 -4.58 18.70
CA ALA A 10 -8.36 -5.04 17.47
C ALA A 10 -9.55 -4.14 17.08
N ARG A 11 -10.34 -3.71 18.07
CA ARG A 11 -11.46 -2.81 17.81
C ARG A 11 -11.02 -1.45 17.31
N GLU A 12 -9.95 -0.91 17.86
CA GLU A 12 -9.39 0.36 17.41
C GLU A 12 -8.93 0.27 15.96
N LEU A 13 -8.25 -0.82 15.60
CA LEU A 13 -7.79 -1.01 14.23
C LEU A 13 -8.96 -1.17 13.27
N VAL A 14 -9.99 -1.92 13.65
CA VAL A 14 -11.19 -2.08 12.83
C VAL A 14 -11.88 -0.74 12.59
N GLY A 15 -11.89 0.15 13.60
CA GLY A 15 -12.46 1.49 13.44
C GLY A 15 -11.72 2.38 12.45
N LEU A 16 -10.50 2.01 12.09
CA LEU A 16 -9.70 2.75 11.11
C LEU A 16 -9.84 2.21 9.69
N VAL A 17 -10.59 1.12 9.49
CA VAL A 17 -10.81 0.59 8.13
C VAL A 17 -11.56 1.61 7.31
N ASP A 18 -11.01 1.93 6.15
CA ASP A 18 -11.60 2.89 5.23
C ASP A 18 -12.57 2.17 4.30
N PRO A 19 -13.86 2.57 4.27
CA PRO A 19 -14.83 1.92 3.38
C PRO A 19 -14.52 2.12 1.90
N GLY A 20 -13.59 3.05 1.54
CA GLY A 20 -13.12 3.18 0.17
C GLY A 20 -12.12 2.11 -0.26
N ALA A 21 -11.55 1.36 0.68
CA ALA A 21 -10.66 0.25 0.34
C ALA A 21 -11.48 -0.93 -0.17
N GLU A 22 -11.04 -1.54 -1.28
CA GLU A 22 -11.83 -2.56 -1.96
C GLU A 22 -11.64 -3.97 -1.42
N SER A 23 -10.52 -4.26 -0.75
CA SER A 23 -10.22 -5.61 -0.29
C SER A 23 -9.67 -5.62 1.13
N PRO A 24 -9.80 -6.77 1.83
CA PRO A 24 -9.19 -6.90 3.16
C PRO A 24 -7.68 -6.67 3.16
N GLY A 25 -6.97 -7.11 2.11
CA GLY A 25 -5.53 -6.88 2.01
C GLY A 25 -5.16 -5.40 1.93
N GLU A 26 -5.92 -4.64 1.16
CA GLU A 26 -5.74 -3.19 1.07
C GLU A 26 -6.00 -2.51 2.40
N SER A 27 -7.02 -2.94 3.12
CA SER A 27 -7.33 -2.42 4.45
C SER A 27 -6.20 -2.71 5.45
N TRP A 28 -5.66 -3.92 5.43
CA TRP A 28 -4.54 -4.29 6.30
C TRP A 28 -3.29 -3.50 5.95
N GLN A 29 -3.04 -3.28 4.67
CA GLN A 29 -1.90 -2.47 4.23
C GLN A 29 -2.02 -1.04 4.74
N ARG A 30 -3.20 -0.46 4.65
CA ARG A 30 -3.46 0.88 5.17
C ARG A 30 -3.24 0.94 6.69
N LEU A 31 -3.72 -0.05 7.42
CA LEU A 31 -3.51 -0.13 8.87
C LEU A 31 -2.03 -0.28 9.22
N ARG A 32 -1.27 -1.02 8.42
CA ARG A 32 0.18 -1.14 8.60
C ARG A 32 0.86 0.22 8.48
N ILE A 33 0.46 1.03 7.52
CA ILE A 33 0.98 2.38 7.32
C ILE A 33 0.68 3.26 8.55
N ILE A 34 -0.55 3.20 9.03
CA ILE A 34 -0.98 3.98 10.20
C ILE A 34 -0.22 3.54 11.46
N ASP A 35 -0.07 2.24 11.67
CA ASP A 35 0.67 1.68 12.80
C ASP A 35 2.12 2.15 12.79
N ALA A 36 2.72 2.28 11.62
CA ALA A 36 4.09 2.76 11.47
C ALA A 36 4.24 4.27 11.76
N GLY A 37 3.15 4.97 12.00
CA GLY A 37 3.19 6.41 12.23
C GLY A 37 3.40 7.23 10.97
N LEU A 38 3.29 6.62 9.80
CA LEU A 38 3.38 7.32 8.52
C LEU A 38 2.07 8.05 8.25
N PRO A 39 2.08 9.12 7.42
CA PRO A 39 0.86 9.85 7.10
C PRO A 39 -0.21 8.94 6.50
N ARG A 40 -1.46 9.21 6.81
CA ARG A 40 -2.59 8.46 6.29
C ARG A 40 -2.69 8.68 4.78
N PRO A 41 -2.62 7.62 3.95
CA PRO A 41 -2.74 7.78 2.51
C PRO A 41 -4.19 7.99 2.10
N ALA A 42 -4.38 8.58 0.92
CA ALA A 42 -5.68 8.55 0.26
C ALA A 42 -5.93 7.13 -0.27
N THR A 43 -7.17 6.66 -0.15
CA THR A 43 -7.58 5.38 -0.72
C THR A 43 -8.18 5.59 -2.10
N GLN A 44 -8.00 4.63 -3.00
CA GLN A 44 -8.51 4.71 -4.36
C GLN A 44 -8.16 6.05 -5.02
N LEU A 45 -6.87 6.36 -5.01
CA LEU A 45 -6.37 7.64 -5.51
C LEU A 45 -6.57 7.73 -7.01
N HIS A 46 -7.38 8.69 -7.45
CA HIS A 46 -7.71 8.86 -8.85
C HIS A 46 -6.66 9.70 -9.58
N VAL A 47 -6.22 9.20 -10.72
CA VAL A 47 -5.27 9.87 -11.60
C VAL A 47 -5.78 9.74 -13.03
N VAL A 48 -5.62 10.78 -13.84
CA VAL A 48 -5.97 10.74 -15.25
C VAL A 48 -4.68 10.68 -16.07
N ASP A 49 -4.59 9.73 -16.99
CA ASP A 49 -3.42 9.61 -17.85
C ASP A 49 -3.46 10.60 -19.03
N GLU A 50 -2.42 10.60 -19.86
CA GLU A 50 -2.30 11.56 -20.97
C GLU A 50 -3.35 11.40 -22.06
N TRP A 51 -4.03 10.25 -22.09
CA TRP A 51 -5.13 10.01 -23.05
C TRP A 51 -6.51 10.25 -22.43
N GLY A 52 -6.54 10.85 -21.22
CA GLY A 52 -7.77 11.13 -20.53
C GLY A 52 -8.42 9.92 -19.87
N ARG A 53 -7.69 8.82 -19.73
CA ARG A 53 -8.22 7.61 -19.10
C ARG A 53 -8.06 7.67 -17.60
N ASP A 54 -9.11 7.24 -16.90
CA ASP A 54 -9.07 7.17 -15.44
C ASP A 54 -8.22 6.00 -14.97
N ARG A 55 -7.41 6.26 -13.93
CA ARG A 55 -6.64 5.24 -13.24
C ARG A 55 -6.80 5.44 -11.74
N TRP A 56 -6.81 4.35 -11.01
CA TRP A 56 -6.90 4.38 -9.56
C TRP A 56 -5.76 3.60 -8.94
N PHE A 57 -5.11 4.20 -7.95
CA PHE A 57 -4.12 3.52 -7.13
C PHE A 57 -4.77 3.17 -5.80
N ASP A 58 -4.43 2.00 -5.25
CA ASP A 58 -5.04 1.52 -4.01
C ASP A 58 -4.87 2.53 -2.88
N LEU A 59 -3.66 3.00 -2.69
CA LEU A 59 -3.28 4.00 -1.69
C LEU A 59 -2.29 4.98 -2.29
N GLY A 60 -2.27 6.22 -1.81
CA GLY A 60 -1.26 7.13 -2.33
C GLY A 60 -1.23 8.50 -1.66
N TYR A 61 -0.19 9.22 -2.03
CA TYR A 61 0.09 10.58 -1.59
C TYR A 61 0.31 11.44 -2.83
N ARG A 62 -0.73 12.11 -3.25
CA ARG A 62 -0.72 12.86 -4.52
C ARG A 62 0.38 13.92 -4.57
N HIS A 63 0.55 14.65 -3.49
CA HIS A 63 1.50 15.75 -3.44
C HIS A 63 2.97 15.28 -3.48
N LEU A 64 3.23 14.03 -3.15
CA LEU A 64 4.57 13.45 -3.18
C LEU A 64 4.78 12.52 -4.38
N LEU A 65 3.73 12.25 -5.15
CA LEU A 65 3.74 11.31 -6.28
C LEU A 65 4.23 9.92 -5.84
N VAL A 66 3.74 9.48 -4.69
CA VAL A 66 4.02 8.15 -4.14
C VAL A 66 2.72 7.39 -4.05
N ALA A 67 2.71 6.17 -4.52
CA ALA A 67 1.56 5.28 -4.45
C ALA A 67 1.96 3.92 -3.90
N SER A 68 0.99 3.22 -3.34
CA SER A 68 1.18 1.88 -2.82
C SER A 68 0.04 1.01 -3.33
N GLU A 69 0.41 -0.14 -3.85
CA GLU A 69 -0.56 -1.11 -4.36
C GLU A 69 -0.44 -2.39 -3.56
N TYR A 70 -1.56 -3.04 -3.31
CA TYR A 70 -1.56 -4.34 -2.66
C TYR A 70 -1.65 -5.43 -3.71
N ASP A 71 -0.70 -6.36 -3.69
CA ASP A 71 -0.72 -7.54 -4.55
C ASP A 71 -0.99 -8.77 -3.70
N GLY A 72 -2.24 -9.26 -3.77
CA GLY A 72 -2.67 -10.43 -3.02
C GLY A 72 -2.41 -11.76 -3.72
N ARG A 73 -1.77 -11.74 -4.89
CA ARG A 73 -1.50 -12.97 -5.64
C ARG A 73 -0.30 -13.67 -5.03
N GLU A 74 -0.54 -14.81 -4.43
CA GLU A 74 0.49 -15.52 -3.69
C GLU A 74 1.20 -16.60 -4.51
N PHE A 75 0.44 -17.39 -5.26
CA PHE A 75 0.97 -18.62 -5.85
C PHE A 75 0.70 -18.78 -7.33
N HIS A 76 -0.03 -17.87 -7.95
CA HIS A 76 -0.47 -18.01 -9.33
C HIS A 76 -0.06 -16.84 -10.20
N THR A 77 0.90 -16.04 -9.74
CA THR A 77 1.44 -14.96 -10.54
C THR A 77 2.31 -15.56 -11.63
N THR A 78 1.86 -15.45 -12.88
CA THR A 78 2.67 -15.91 -14.02
C THR A 78 3.75 -14.87 -14.32
N ASP A 79 4.80 -15.29 -15.03
CA ASP A 79 5.82 -14.36 -15.49
C ASP A 79 5.23 -13.26 -16.36
N ASP A 80 4.22 -13.60 -17.18
CA ASP A 80 3.52 -12.63 -18.01
C ASP A 80 2.77 -11.59 -17.19
N ASP A 81 2.09 -12.00 -16.12
CA ASP A 81 1.38 -11.08 -15.23
C ASP A 81 2.35 -10.14 -14.51
N VAL A 82 3.47 -10.66 -14.03
CA VAL A 82 4.50 -9.85 -13.39
C VAL A 82 5.07 -8.83 -14.37
N ALA A 83 5.39 -9.27 -15.59
CA ALA A 83 5.93 -8.40 -16.63
C ALA A 83 4.93 -7.30 -17.01
N HIS A 84 3.65 -7.65 -17.16
CA HIS A 84 2.60 -6.68 -17.48
C HIS A 84 2.45 -5.62 -16.40
N ASN A 85 2.39 -6.01 -15.14
CA ASN A 85 2.29 -5.07 -14.02
C ASN A 85 3.52 -4.19 -13.90
N ALA A 86 4.71 -4.76 -14.05
CA ALA A 86 5.95 -4.00 -14.01
C ALA A 86 6.01 -2.97 -15.13
N THR A 87 5.55 -3.33 -16.32
CA THR A 87 5.53 -2.42 -17.47
C THR A 87 4.56 -1.26 -17.22
N ARG A 88 3.37 -1.55 -16.71
CA ARG A 88 2.36 -0.53 -16.40
C ARG A 88 2.87 0.44 -15.34
N GLN A 89 3.41 -0.07 -14.24
CA GLN A 89 3.97 0.77 -13.18
C GLN A 89 5.17 1.57 -13.68
N GLY A 90 6.07 0.96 -14.40
CA GLY A 90 7.23 1.62 -14.97
C GLY A 90 6.85 2.75 -15.93
N TYR A 91 5.78 2.58 -16.70
CA TYR A 91 5.27 3.64 -17.56
C TYR A 91 4.80 4.83 -16.75
N VAL A 92 3.99 4.60 -15.72
CA VAL A 92 3.47 5.68 -14.86
C VAL A 92 4.62 6.38 -14.13
N GLU A 93 5.60 5.62 -13.63
CA GLU A 93 6.78 6.21 -12.98
C GLU A 93 7.54 7.12 -13.92
N ARG A 94 7.82 6.67 -15.13
CA ARG A 94 8.60 7.42 -16.10
C ARG A 94 7.86 8.65 -16.62
N ARG A 95 6.57 8.50 -16.89
CA ARG A 95 5.80 9.56 -17.54
C ARG A 95 5.35 10.64 -16.56
N TYR A 96 5.00 10.24 -15.34
CA TYR A 96 4.36 11.13 -14.36
C TYR A 96 5.17 11.33 -13.09
N GLY A 97 6.32 10.68 -12.98
CA GLY A 97 7.17 10.81 -11.81
C GLY A 97 6.67 10.07 -10.56
N TRP A 98 5.72 9.18 -10.71
CA TRP A 98 5.21 8.39 -9.59
C TRP A 98 6.20 7.30 -9.19
N ARG A 99 6.27 7.03 -7.90
CA ARG A 99 7.03 5.91 -7.33
C ARG A 99 6.08 5.00 -6.57
N PHE A 100 6.30 3.70 -6.67
CA PHE A 100 5.39 2.69 -6.13
C PHE A 100 6.08 1.82 -5.10
N VAL A 101 5.32 1.47 -4.05
CA VAL A 101 5.69 0.45 -3.08
C VAL A 101 4.60 -0.61 -3.10
N ILE A 102 4.99 -1.85 -3.33
CA ILE A 102 4.05 -2.95 -3.46
C ILE A 102 3.97 -3.70 -2.14
N GLY A 103 2.75 -3.78 -1.59
CA GLY A 103 2.47 -4.60 -0.42
C GLY A 103 2.06 -6.00 -0.84
N THR A 104 2.58 -6.98 -0.14
CA THR A 104 2.15 -8.37 -0.26
C THR A 104 1.71 -8.85 1.10
N ARG A 105 1.03 -9.99 1.15
CA ARG A 105 0.61 -10.55 2.42
C ARG A 105 1.81 -10.71 3.37
N GLU A 106 2.91 -11.22 2.88
CA GLU A 106 4.12 -11.46 3.67
C GLU A 106 4.70 -10.18 4.23
N ARG A 107 4.71 -9.12 3.44
CA ARG A 107 5.24 -7.82 3.87
C ARG A 107 4.30 -7.11 4.84
N ILE A 108 3.00 -7.35 4.75
CA ILE A 108 2.01 -6.66 5.57
C ILE A 108 1.73 -7.40 6.87
N ILE A 109 1.55 -8.73 6.81
CA ILE A 109 1.11 -9.54 7.95
C ILE A 109 2.28 -10.24 8.63
N GLY A 110 3.33 -10.58 7.90
CA GLY A 110 4.47 -11.33 8.42
C GLY A 110 5.42 -10.50 9.28
N ASP A 111 6.62 -11.01 9.48
CA ASP A 111 7.66 -10.35 10.27
C ASP A 111 8.54 -9.39 9.46
N ASP A 112 8.34 -9.34 8.16
CA ASP A 112 9.13 -8.49 7.25
C ASP A 112 8.61 -7.06 7.27
N ASP A 113 9.38 -6.15 7.84
CA ASP A 113 9.03 -4.73 7.92
C ASP A 113 9.52 -3.90 6.70
N SER A 114 9.97 -4.56 5.66
CA SER A 114 10.52 -3.87 4.49
C SER A 114 9.51 -2.95 3.80
N PHE A 115 8.23 -3.25 3.88
CA PHE A 115 7.19 -2.43 3.26
C PHE A 115 7.19 -1.02 3.85
N GLU A 116 7.02 -0.89 5.15
CA GLU A 116 6.96 0.42 5.79
C GLU A 116 8.32 1.13 5.77
N GLN A 117 9.44 0.39 5.76
CA GLN A 117 10.75 0.99 5.62
C GLN A 117 10.92 1.60 4.23
N GLU A 118 10.52 0.90 3.19
CA GLU A 118 10.57 1.39 1.82
C GLU A 118 9.65 2.60 1.62
N LEU A 119 8.42 2.50 2.10
CA LEU A 119 7.48 3.62 2.00
C LEU A 119 7.98 4.82 2.79
N GLY A 120 8.46 4.62 4.00
CA GLY A 120 9.02 5.70 4.82
C GLY A 120 10.17 6.41 4.13
N ALA A 121 11.05 5.65 3.48
CA ALA A 121 12.17 6.24 2.74
C ALA A 121 11.68 7.16 1.62
N LEU A 122 10.63 6.77 0.90
CA LEU A 122 10.06 7.60 -0.15
C LEU A 122 9.36 8.85 0.41
N LEU A 123 8.82 8.76 1.61
CA LEU A 123 8.14 9.89 2.27
C LEU A 123 9.10 10.78 3.08
N GLY A 124 10.36 10.37 3.21
CA GLY A 124 11.34 11.08 4.02
C GLY A 124 11.12 10.93 5.52
N LEU A 125 10.53 9.81 5.95
CA LEU A 125 10.16 9.56 7.33
C LEU A 125 10.69 8.22 7.81
N ILE A 126 10.89 8.10 9.13
CA ILE A 126 11.32 6.87 9.76
C ILE A 126 10.11 6.22 10.41
N PRO A 127 9.72 5.01 9.97
CA PRO A 127 8.57 4.34 10.57
C PRO A 127 8.85 3.86 11.99
N ARG A 128 7.80 3.83 12.80
CA ARG A 128 7.87 3.25 14.14
C ARG A 128 7.92 1.72 14.06
N PRO A 129 8.47 1.05 15.07
CA PRO A 129 8.40 -0.40 15.16
C PRO A 129 6.94 -0.88 15.17
N ARG A 130 6.72 -2.06 14.63
CA ARG A 130 5.37 -2.64 14.55
C ARG A 130 4.80 -2.88 15.94
N SER A 131 3.50 -2.59 16.09
CA SER A 131 2.75 -2.92 17.30
C SER A 131 1.90 -4.20 17.12
N TRP A 132 1.81 -4.68 15.88
CA TRP A 132 1.10 -5.92 15.58
C TRP A 132 1.71 -6.66 14.40
#